data_868836fb20c0e99ea6c9d6c3ec40f5eb
#
_entry.id   868836fb20c0e99ea6c9d6c3ec40f5eb
#
_cell.length_a   1.000
_cell.length_b   1.000
_cell.length_c   1.000
_cell.angle_alpha   90.00
_cell.angle_beta   90.00
_cell.angle_gamma   90.00
#
_symmetry.space_group_name_H-M   'P 1'
#
loop_
_entity.id
_entity.type
_entity.pdbx_description
1 polymer ?
#
loop_
_entity_poly.entity_id
_entity_poly.type
_entity_poly.pdbx_seq_one_letter_code
_entity_poly.pdbx_strand_id
1 'polypeptide(L)'
;MASLDESQVRVILLDIEGTTTPIDFVYKTLFPYASRKLESFVREHARDPEIASLIEELRAQHELDERNRLQPPGWLEDSAEVRLRSSIEYGQWLIARDSKCAPLKSLQGKIWQQGFESGELRGQVFPDVPIAFERWRRKEKIICIYSSGSVLAQQMLFRTTPSGDLTSYISQFFDTRVGVKTESESYEKIAASLSRGPREFLFVSDAVKEIEAAQSAGMQAILCSRDPFADASPGAGRIIHSFDEIFGD
;
A
#
# COMPACT_ATOMS: atom_id res chain seq x y z
N MET A 1 25.47 -1.66 16.60
CA MET A 1 24.25 -2.08 15.89
C MET A 1 23.73 -3.33 16.58
N ALA A 2 22.49 -3.34 17.05
CA ALA A 2 21.91 -4.56 17.63
C ALA A 2 21.74 -5.60 16.50
N SER A 3 22.25 -6.79 16.69
CA SER A 3 21.98 -7.91 15.79
C SER A 3 20.48 -8.27 15.88
N LEU A 4 19.87 -8.69 14.77
CA LEU A 4 18.52 -9.22 14.78
C LEU A 4 18.45 -10.39 15.78
N ASP A 5 17.59 -10.25 16.77
CA ASP A 5 17.31 -11.36 17.70
C ASP A 5 16.12 -12.17 17.16
N GLU A 6 16.44 -13.14 16.32
CA GLU A 6 15.45 -14.02 15.69
C GLU A 6 14.63 -14.83 16.69
N SER A 7 15.18 -15.07 17.89
CA SER A 7 14.51 -15.87 18.93
C SER A 7 13.30 -15.15 19.53
N GLN A 8 13.31 -13.82 19.56
CA GLN A 8 12.22 -13.00 20.07
C GLN A 8 11.13 -12.75 19.03
N VAL A 9 11.47 -12.75 17.72
CA VAL A 9 10.50 -12.42 16.68
C VAL A 9 9.42 -13.49 16.57
N ARG A 10 8.16 -13.05 16.66
CA ARG A 10 6.96 -13.87 16.44
C ARG A 10 6.16 -13.37 15.24
N VAL A 11 6.21 -12.08 14.96
CA VAL A 11 5.46 -11.43 13.90
C VAL A 11 6.43 -10.75 12.91
N ILE A 12 6.21 -10.99 11.64
CA ILE A 12 6.91 -10.31 10.54
C ILE A 12 5.90 -9.35 9.91
N LEU A 13 6.14 -8.06 10.06
CA LEU A 13 5.33 -7.00 9.49
C LEU A 13 6.04 -6.45 8.26
N LEU A 14 5.39 -6.48 7.11
CA LEU A 14 6.00 -6.16 5.83
C LEU A 14 5.32 -4.98 5.17
N ASP A 15 6.10 -4.10 4.61
CA ASP A 15 5.67 -3.13 3.63
C ASP A 15 5.46 -3.78 2.25
N ILE A 16 4.79 -3.08 1.33
CA ILE A 16 4.49 -3.56 -0.03
C ILE A 16 5.46 -2.99 -1.05
N GLU A 17 5.36 -1.70 -1.31
CA GLU A 17 6.06 -1.01 -2.39
C GLU A 17 7.58 -1.02 -2.15
N GLY A 18 8.37 -1.54 -3.09
CA GLY A 18 9.83 -1.65 -2.93
C GLY A 18 10.29 -2.75 -1.97
N THR A 19 9.38 -3.39 -1.25
CA THR A 19 9.68 -4.41 -0.22
C THR A 19 9.21 -5.80 -0.64
N THR A 20 7.90 -6.04 -0.73
CA THR A 20 7.34 -7.30 -1.22
C THR A 20 7.01 -7.24 -2.71
N THR A 21 6.75 -6.05 -3.24
CA THR A 21 6.30 -5.78 -4.61
C THR A 21 7.23 -4.77 -5.27
N PRO A 22 7.63 -4.98 -6.54
CA PRO A 22 8.41 -3.99 -7.27
C PRO A 22 7.68 -2.64 -7.33
N ILE A 23 8.38 -1.54 -7.02
CA ILE A 23 7.83 -0.19 -7.07
C ILE A 23 7.31 0.15 -8.48
N ASP A 24 7.95 -0.40 -9.50
CA ASP A 24 7.56 -0.28 -10.90
C ASP A 24 6.15 -0.83 -11.16
N PHE A 25 5.70 -1.85 -10.43
CA PHE A 25 4.34 -2.37 -10.56
C PHE A 25 3.31 -1.31 -10.19
N VAL A 26 3.55 -0.53 -9.15
CA VAL A 26 2.67 0.55 -8.73
C VAL A 26 2.65 1.66 -9.78
N TYR A 27 3.83 2.16 -10.17
CA TYR A 27 3.95 3.33 -11.05
C TYR A 27 3.74 3.01 -12.53
N LYS A 28 4.11 1.81 -12.99
CA LYS A 28 4.00 1.45 -14.42
C LYS A 28 2.78 0.59 -14.75
N THR A 29 2.10 0.03 -13.74
CA THR A 29 0.92 -0.83 -13.95
C THR A 29 -0.32 -0.28 -13.25
N LEU A 30 -0.33 -0.17 -11.92
CA LEU A 30 -1.54 0.18 -11.16
C LEU A 30 -2.03 1.60 -11.45
N PHE A 31 -1.18 2.62 -11.34
CA PHE A 31 -1.59 4.00 -11.59
C PHE A 31 -1.98 4.24 -13.05
N PRO A 32 -1.22 3.78 -14.06
CA PRO A 32 -1.66 3.90 -15.45
C PRO A 32 -2.94 3.12 -15.75
N TYR A 33 -3.17 1.99 -15.10
CA TYR A 33 -4.42 1.25 -15.22
C TYR A 33 -5.59 2.07 -14.70
N ALA A 34 -5.49 2.59 -13.48
CA ALA A 34 -6.54 3.43 -12.89
C ALA A 34 -6.83 4.66 -13.76
N SER A 35 -5.79 5.33 -14.26
CA SER A 35 -5.95 6.49 -15.15
C SER A 35 -6.71 6.14 -16.43
N ARG A 36 -6.36 5.03 -17.08
CA ARG A 36 -7.04 4.60 -18.32
C ARG A 36 -8.50 4.16 -18.09
N LYS A 37 -8.78 3.56 -16.94
CA LYS A 37 -10.11 3.00 -16.63
C LYS A 37 -11.02 3.99 -15.91
N LEU A 38 -10.51 5.11 -15.41
CA LEU A 38 -11.28 6.07 -14.61
C LEU A 38 -12.56 6.51 -15.30
N GLU A 39 -12.48 6.96 -16.55
CA GLU A 39 -13.65 7.45 -17.26
C GLU A 39 -14.71 6.37 -17.46
N SER A 40 -14.32 5.20 -17.99
CA SER A 40 -15.27 4.11 -18.22
C SER A 40 -15.89 3.62 -16.92
N PHE A 41 -15.09 3.47 -15.86
CA PHE A 41 -15.55 3.05 -14.55
C PHE A 41 -16.56 4.04 -13.94
N VAL A 42 -16.23 5.33 -13.93
CA VAL A 42 -17.12 6.36 -13.35
C VAL A 42 -18.42 6.45 -14.15
N ARG A 43 -18.38 6.36 -15.49
CA ARG A 43 -19.61 6.38 -16.33
C ARG A 43 -20.49 5.16 -16.08
N GLU A 44 -19.91 3.97 -15.97
CA GLU A 44 -20.61 2.72 -15.75
C GLU A 44 -21.30 2.69 -14.37
N HIS A 45 -20.60 3.19 -13.34
CA HIS A 45 -21.02 3.13 -11.96
C HIS A 45 -21.58 4.44 -11.38
N ALA A 46 -21.85 5.47 -12.23
CA ALA A 46 -22.31 6.78 -11.79
C ALA A 46 -23.62 6.76 -10.96
N ARG A 47 -24.43 5.70 -11.10
CA ARG A 47 -25.69 5.50 -10.36
C ARG A 47 -25.53 4.68 -9.08
N ASP A 48 -24.37 4.10 -8.87
CA ASP A 48 -24.06 3.40 -7.64
C ASP A 48 -23.95 4.43 -6.50
N PRO A 49 -24.70 4.26 -5.40
CA PRO A 49 -24.69 5.22 -4.29
C PRO A 49 -23.29 5.48 -3.72
N GLU A 50 -22.43 4.47 -3.68
CA GLU A 50 -21.07 4.61 -3.18
C GLU A 50 -20.19 5.45 -4.13
N ILE A 51 -20.31 5.23 -5.45
CA ILE A 51 -19.58 6.03 -6.44
C ILE A 51 -20.14 7.44 -6.49
N ALA A 52 -21.46 7.62 -6.40
CA ALA A 52 -22.07 8.94 -6.32
C ALA A 52 -21.54 9.72 -5.09
N SER A 53 -21.41 9.07 -3.93
CA SER A 53 -20.81 9.69 -2.73
C SER A 53 -19.35 10.09 -2.96
N LEU A 54 -18.55 9.24 -3.61
CA LEU A 54 -17.16 9.57 -3.94
C LEU A 54 -17.04 10.75 -4.89
N ILE A 55 -17.98 10.91 -5.82
CA ILE A 55 -18.02 12.07 -6.72
C ILE A 55 -18.30 13.36 -5.94
N GLU A 56 -19.21 13.33 -4.96
CA GLU A 56 -19.46 14.47 -4.07
C GLU A 56 -18.24 14.79 -3.18
N GLU A 57 -17.55 13.77 -2.67
CA GLU A 57 -16.30 13.95 -1.92
C GLU A 57 -15.19 14.54 -2.79
N LEU A 58 -15.08 14.13 -4.08
CA LEU A 58 -14.17 14.75 -5.05
C LEU A 58 -14.53 16.21 -5.29
N ARG A 59 -15.82 16.55 -5.33
CA ARG A 59 -16.28 17.94 -5.45
C ARG A 59 -15.81 18.79 -4.27
N ALA A 60 -16.01 18.28 -3.05
CA ALA A 60 -15.55 18.95 -1.84
C ALA A 60 -14.01 19.12 -1.81
N GLN A 61 -13.27 18.10 -2.27
CA GLN A 61 -11.80 18.18 -2.38
C GLN A 61 -11.38 19.22 -3.45
N HIS A 62 -12.09 19.28 -4.58
CA HIS A 62 -11.84 20.28 -5.62
C HIS A 62 -11.94 21.70 -5.07
N GLU A 63 -12.99 22.00 -4.28
CA GLU A 63 -13.16 23.31 -3.65
C GLU A 63 -12.02 23.65 -2.68
N LEU A 64 -11.50 22.65 -1.96
CA LEU A 64 -10.33 22.84 -1.09
C LEU A 64 -9.07 23.16 -1.92
N ASP A 65 -8.88 22.46 -3.04
CA ASP A 65 -7.73 22.66 -3.92
C ASP A 65 -7.78 24.03 -4.61
N GLU A 66 -8.98 24.51 -4.98
CA GLU A 66 -9.17 25.89 -5.48
C GLU A 66 -8.80 26.92 -4.41
N ARG A 67 -9.29 26.76 -3.17
CA ARG A 67 -8.96 27.66 -2.05
C ARG A 67 -7.45 27.66 -1.77
N ASN A 68 -6.80 26.51 -1.92
CA ASN A 68 -5.35 26.36 -1.77
C ASN A 68 -4.56 26.82 -3.00
N ARG A 69 -5.23 27.37 -4.05
CA ARG A 69 -4.64 27.90 -5.29
C ARG A 69 -3.83 26.86 -6.07
N LEU A 70 -4.25 25.60 -6.02
CA LEU A 70 -3.59 24.50 -6.75
C LEU A 70 -3.99 24.44 -8.23
N GLN A 71 -4.90 25.32 -8.68
CA GLN A 71 -5.36 25.44 -10.06
C GLN A 71 -5.91 24.10 -10.64
N PRO A 72 -6.90 23.47 -10.01
CA PRO A 72 -7.55 22.30 -10.59
C PRO A 72 -8.29 22.68 -11.88
N PRO A 73 -8.64 21.70 -12.76
CA PRO A 73 -9.52 21.94 -13.89
C PRO A 73 -10.87 22.46 -13.42
N GLY A 74 -11.56 23.27 -14.24
CA GLY A 74 -12.83 23.85 -13.87
C GLY A 74 -13.88 22.77 -13.58
N TRP A 75 -14.70 22.99 -12.54
CA TRP A 75 -15.81 22.11 -12.21
C TRP A 75 -17.14 22.76 -12.61
N LEU A 76 -17.87 22.13 -13.54
CA LEU A 76 -19.14 22.58 -14.05
C LEU A 76 -20.28 21.66 -13.59
N GLU A 77 -21.48 22.23 -13.36
CA GLU A 77 -22.64 21.51 -12.80
C GLU A 77 -23.94 21.71 -13.60
N ASP A 78 -23.84 22.20 -14.83
CA ASP A 78 -25.01 22.56 -15.67
C ASP A 78 -25.96 21.38 -15.95
N SER A 79 -25.41 20.15 -15.89
CA SER A 79 -26.18 18.91 -16.00
C SER A 79 -25.45 17.75 -15.32
N ALA A 80 -26.15 16.64 -15.10
CA ALA A 80 -25.55 15.42 -14.55
C ALA A 80 -24.36 14.92 -15.40
N GLU A 81 -24.47 15.00 -16.72
CA GLU A 81 -23.39 14.61 -17.64
C GLU A 81 -22.19 15.56 -17.55
N VAL A 82 -22.43 16.87 -17.44
CA VAL A 82 -21.37 17.87 -17.29
C VAL A 82 -20.64 17.69 -15.95
N ARG A 83 -21.39 17.50 -14.87
CA ARG A 83 -20.83 17.20 -13.53
C ARG A 83 -19.98 15.93 -13.55
N LEU A 84 -20.47 14.87 -14.19
CA LEU A 84 -19.74 13.61 -14.31
C LEU A 84 -18.43 13.80 -15.06
N ARG A 85 -18.44 14.55 -16.17
CA ARG A 85 -17.23 14.88 -16.92
C ARG A 85 -16.25 15.68 -16.08
N SER A 86 -16.70 16.70 -15.33
CA SER A 86 -15.85 17.48 -14.44
C SER A 86 -15.19 16.60 -13.37
N SER A 87 -15.93 15.64 -12.79
CA SER A 87 -15.37 14.70 -11.81
C SER A 87 -14.28 13.79 -12.41
N ILE A 88 -14.46 13.36 -13.66
CA ILE A 88 -13.46 12.56 -14.38
C ILE A 88 -12.21 13.39 -14.68
N GLU A 89 -12.36 14.60 -15.22
CA GLU A 89 -11.26 15.51 -15.54
C GLU A 89 -10.44 15.85 -14.27
N TYR A 90 -11.14 16.13 -13.17
CA TYR A 90 -10.50 16.38 -11.89
C TYR A 90 -9.81 15.13 -11.32
N GLY A 91 -10.43 13.97 -11.42
CA GLY A 91 -9.82 12.68 -11.02
C GLY A 91 -8.53 12.39 -11.82
N GLN A 92 -8.52 12.63 -13.12
CA GLN A 92 -7.32 12.53 -13.96
C GLN A 92 -6.21 13.51 -13.51
N TRP A 93 -6.59 14.75 -13.21
CA TRP A 93 -5.67 15.77 -12.71
C TRP A 93 -5.05 15.37 -11.37
N LEU A 94 -5.83 14.78 -10.47
CA LEU A 94 -5.35 14.26 -9.18
C LEU A 94 -4.38 13.09 -9.38
N ILE A 95 -4.67 12.15 -10.29
CA ILE A 95 -3.80 11.01 -10.61
C ILE A 95 -2.46 11.51 -11.16
N ALA A 96 -2.49 12.46 -12.11
CA ALA A 96 -1.28 13.01 -12.72
C ALA A 96 -0.34 13.71 -11.70
N ARG A 97 -0.87 14.13 -10.55
CA ARG A 97 -0.13 14.79 -9.45
C ARG A 97 0.22 13.84 -8.30
N ASP A 98 -0.06 12.55 -8.46
CA ASP A 98 0.09 11.55 -7.38
C ASP A 98 -0.60 11.97 -6.07
N SER A 99 -1.80 12.57 -6.20
CA SER A 99 -2.58 13.01 -5.04
C SER A 99 -2.94 11.85 -4.13
N LYS A 100 -2.81 12.07 -2.82
CA LYS A 100 -3.12 11.07 -1.79
C LYS A 100 -4.47 11.32 -1.11
N CYS A 101 -5.35 12.16 -1.70
CA CYS A 101 -6.65 12.46 -1.10
C CYS A 101 -7.54 11.20 -1.01
N ALA A 102 -8.35 11.15 0.03
CA ALA A 102 -9.13 9.96 0.36
C ALA A 102 -10.12 9.52 -0.75
N PRO A 103 -10.91 10.41 -1.38
CA PRO A 103 -11.86 10.01 -2.41
C PRO A 103 -11.16 9.44 -3.66
N LEU A 104 -9.99 9.99 -4.07
CA LEU A 104 -9.23 9.41 -5.17
C LEU A 104 -8.73 8.00 -4.83
N LYS A 105 -8.16 7.81 -3.63
CA LYS A 105 -7.69 6.49 -3.19
C LYS A 105 -8.81 5.46 -3.18
N SER A 106 -10.01 5.83 -2.72
CA SER A 106 -11.18 4.97 -2.71
C SER A 106 -11.60 4.58 -4.13
N LEU A 107 -11.63 5.55 -5.04
CA LEU A 107 -11.99 5.33 -6.43
C LEU A 107 -10.97 4.45 -7.15
N GLN A 108 -9.68 4.75 -6.99
CA GLN A 108 -8.60 3.89 -7.52
C GLN A 108 -8.69 2.46 -6.98
N GLY A 109 -8.97 2.30 -5.68
CA GLY A 109 -9.12 0.99 -5.05
C GLY A 109 -10.22 0.16 -5.72
N LYS A 110 -11.36 0.77 -6.05
CA LYS A 110 -12.47 0.10 -6.75
C LYS A 110 -12.14 -0.24 -8.20
N ILE A 111 -11.46 0.66 -8.91
CA ILE A 111 -10.98 0.41 -10.28
C ILE A 111 -10.00 -0.77 -10.29
N TRP A 112 -9.07 -0.81 -9.35
CA TRP A 112 -8.13 -1.94 -9.23
C TRP A 112 -8.84 -3.23 -8.85
N GLN A 113 -9.82 -3.18 -7.93
CA GLN A 113 -10.64 -4.34 -7.58
C GLN A 113 -11.27 -4.95 -8.84
N GLN A 114 -11.97 -4.15 -9.64
CA GLN A 114 -12.57 -4.61 -10.89
C GLN A 114 -11.51 -5.20 -11.85
N GLY A 115 -10.34 -4.56 -11.95
CA GLY A 115 -9.22 -5.04 -12.76
C GLY A 115 -8.66 -6.39 -12.31
N PHE A 116 -8.53 -6.60 -11.00
CA PHE A 116 -8.10 -7.88 -10.45
C PHE A 116 -9.18 -8.97 -10.59
N GLU A 117 -10.44 -8.63 -10.35
CA GLU A 117 -11.57 -9.57 -10.49
C GLU A 117 -11.78 -10.00 -11.94
N SER A 118 -11.61 -9.10 -12.91
CA SER A 118 -11.68 -9.42 -14.34
C SER A 118 -10.43 -10.14 -14.87
N GLY A 119 -9.34 -10.18 -14.11
CA GLY A 119 -8.05 -10.74 -14.53
C GLY A 119 -7.23 -9.85 -15.45
N GLU A 120 -7.66 -8.60 -15.69
CA GLU A 120 -6.87 -7.59 -16.42
C GLU A 120 -5.66 -7.12 -15.62
N LEU A 121 -5.76 -7.13 -14.28
CA LEU A 121 -4.65 -6.94 -13.36
C LEU A 121 -4.27 -8.26 -12.70
N ARG A 122 -2.98 -8.44 -12.49
CA ARG A 122 -2.42 -9.52 -11.68
C ARG A 122 -1.40 -8.93 -10.73
N GLY A 123 -1.42 -9.39 -9.49
CA GLY A 123 -0.46 -8.96 -8.47
C GLY A 123 0.95 -9.36 -8.87
N GLN A 124 1.92 -8.55 -8.47
CA GLN A 124 3.33 -8.82 -8.69
C GLN A 124 4.08 -8.74 -7.35
N VAL A 125 4.84 -9.78 -7.04
CA VAL A 125 5.73 -9.83 -5.89
C VAL A 125 7.13 -10.24 -6.35
N PHE A 126 8.16 -9.93 -5.56
CA PHE A 126 9.50 -10.42 -5.83
C PHE A 126 9.57 -11.95 -5.70
N PRO A 127 10.44 -12.62 -6.46
CA PRO A 127 10.48 -14.10 -6.52
C PRO A 127 10.77 -14.79 -5.17
N ASP A 128 11.49 -14.13 -4.27
CA ASP A 128 11.83 -14.62 -2.93
C ASP A 128 10.67 -14.53 -1.94
N VAL A 129 9.64 -13.72 -2.21
CA VAL A 129 8.52 -13.48 -1.29
C VAL A 129 7.70 -14.75 -1.03
N PRO A 130 7.22 -15.50 -2.04
CA PRO A 130 6.47 -16.73 -1.78
C PRO A 130 7.30 -17.77 -1.03
N ILE A 131 8.59 -17.88 -1.35
CA ILE A 131 9.53 -18.81 -0.73
C ILE A 131 9.73 -18.45 0.76
N ALA A 132 9.92 -17.16 1.04
CA ALA A 132 10.06 -16.66 2.40
C ALA A 132 8.78 -16.87 3.21
N PHE A 133 7.60 -16.62 2.62
CA PHE A 133 6.32 -16.84 3.31
C PHE A 133 6.14 -18.29 3.74
N GLU A 134 6.46 -19.24 2.86
CA GLU A 134 6.43 -20.67 3.18
C GLU A 134 7.44 -21.02 4.29
N ARG A 135 8.68 -20.53 4.19
CA ARG A 135 9.73 -20.75 5.21
C ARG A 135 9.31 -20.20 6.57
N TRP A 136 8.80 -18.96 6.62
CA TRP A 136 8.38 -18.32 7.86
C TRP A 136 7.17 -19.00 8.49
N ARG A 137 6.22 -19.45 7.68
CA ARG A 137 5.09 -20.25 8.17
C ARG A 137 5.55 -21.56 8.80
N ARG A 138 6.52 -22.26 8.21
CA ARG A 138 7.10 -23.48 8.79
C ARG A 138 7.80 -23.20 10.13
N LYS A 139 8.33 -21.99 10.31
CA LYS A 139 8.91 -21.51 11.58
C LYS A 139 7.86 -20.85 12.50
N GLU A 140 6.58 -21.09 12.26
CA GLU A 140 5.44 -20.58 13.05
C GLU A 140 5.42 -19.06 13.23
N LYS A 141 5.97 -18.30 12.25
CA LYS A 141 5.90 -16.85 12.27
C LYS A 141 4.56 -16.37 11.74
N ILE A 142 4.01 -15.34 12.37
CA ILE A 142 2.82 -14.61 11.91
C ILE A 142 3.27 -13.59 10.88
N ILE A 143 2.68 -13.60 9.70
CA ILE A 143 2.98 -12.62 8.65
C ILE A 143 1.85 -11.61 8.57
N CYS A 144 2.19 -10.34 8.60
CA CYS A 144 1.25 -9.22 8.46
C CYS A 144 1.78 -8.24 7.42
N ILE A 145 0.87 -7.51 6.78
CA ILE A 145 1.18 -6.47 5.80
C ILE A 145 0.76 -5.11 6.34
N TYR A 146 1.57 -4.08 6.12
CA TYR A 146 1.25 -2.70 6.42
C TYR A 146 1.64 -1.79 5.26
N SER A 147 0.65 -1.26 4.54
CA SER A 147 0.85 -0.41 3.37
C SER A 147 -0.07 0.80 3.38
N SER A 148 0.26 1.81 2.58
CA SER A 148 -0.61 2.98 2.35
C SER A 148 -1.83 2.67 1.47
N GLY A 149 -1.81 1.55 0.73
CA GLY A 149 -2.95 1.04 -0.03
C GLY A 149 -4.06 0.51 0.86
N SER A 150 -5.32 0.55 0.40
CA SER A 150 -6.43 -0.02 1.17
C SER A 150 -6.25 -1.53 1.40
N VAL A 151 -6.78 -2.04 2.51
CA VAL A 151 -6.75 -3.48 2.84
C VAL A 151 -7.27 -4.32 1.65
N LEU A 152 -8.34 -3.88 0.99
CA LEU A 152 -8.89 -4.59 -0.17
C LEU A 152 -7.87 -4.66 -1.32
N ALA A 153 -7.22 -3.54 -1.66
CA ALA A 153 -6.20 -3.51 -2.72
C ALA A 153 -5.01 -4.41 -2.40
N GLN A 154 -4.57 -4.42 -1.13
CA GLN A 154 -3.52 -5.31 -0.64
C GLN A 154 -3.91 -6.79 -0.81
N GLN A 155 -5.14 -7.16 -0.39
CA GLN A 155 -5.65 -8.53 -0.52
C GLN A 155 -5.72 -8.98 -1.98
N MET A 156 -6.21 -8.12 -2.88
CA MET A 156 -6.30 -8.42 -4.31
C MET A 156 -4.91 -8.63 -4.93
N LEU A 157 -3.93 -7.80 -4.55
CA LEU A 157 -2.55 -7.93 -5.00
C LEU A 157 -1.99 -9.32 -4.64
N PHE A 158 -2.07 -9.72 -3.37
CA PHE A 158 -1.52 -11.00 -2.91
C PHE A 158 -2.32 -12.21 -3.36
N ARG A 159 -3.63 -12.05 -3.63
CA ARG A 159 -4.49 -13.13 -4.13
C ARG A 159 -4.20 -13.52 -5.57
N THR A 160 -3.76 -12.58 -6.40
CA THR A 160 -3.71 -12.74 -7.86
C THR A 160 -2.29 -12.85 -8.42
N THR A 161 -1.32 -13.24 -7.58
CA THR A 161 0.09 -13.33 -8.01
C THR A 161 0.31 -14.49 -8.98
N PRO A 162 1.36 -14.43 -9.83
CA PRO A 162 1.76 -15.58 -10.64
C PRO A 162 2.12 -16.83 -9.83
N SER A 163 2.50 -16.64 -8.57
CA SER A 163 2.82 -17.73 -7.63
C SER A 163 1.56 -18.31 -6.93
N GLY A 164 0.37 -17.88 -7.35
CA GLY A 164 -0.90 -18.28 -6.75
C GLY A 164 -1.40 -17.30 -5.68
N ASP A 165 -2.38 -17.73 -4.91
CA ASP A 165 -2.97 -16.96 -3.80
C ASP A 165 -2.08 -17.03 -2.56
N LEU A 166 -1.42 -15.90 -2.25
CA LEU A 166 -0.55 -15.77 -1.08
C LEU A 166 -1.29 -15.26 0.17
N THR A 167 -2.59 -14.93 0.08
CA THR A 167 -3.35 -14.40 1.22
C THR A 167 -3.46 -15.41 2.36
N SER A 168 -3.41 -16.71 2.06
CA SER A 168 -3.44 -17.77 3.07
C SER A 168 -2.22 -17.79 4.02
N TYR A 169 -1.13 -17.13 3.64
CA TYR A 169 0.05 -16.96 4.50
C TYR A 169 -0.05 -15.73 5.40
N ILE A 170 -0.90 -14.76 5.06
CA ILE A 170 -0.98 -13.45 5.70
C ILE A 170 -2.11 -13.45 6.72
N SER A 171 -1.76 -13.24 7.98
CA SER A 171 -2.71 -13.24 9.09
C SER A 171 -3.53 -11.96 9.16
N GLN A 172 -2.92 -10.80 8.86
CA GLN A 172 -3.61 -9.51 8.92
C GLN A 172 -3.01 -8.49 7.96
N PHE A 173 -3.89 -7.62 7.44
CA PHE A 173 -3.55 -6.49 6.60
C PHE A 173 -3.88 -5.20 7.35
N PHE A 174 -2.94 -4.26 7.34
CA PHE A 174 -3.09 -2.93 7.92
C PHE A 174 -2.93 -1.86 6.85
N ASP A 175 -3.74 -0.82 6.92
CA ASP A 175 -3.61 0.38 6.10
C ASP A 175 -3.49 1.64 6.97
N THR A 176 -3.45 2.81 6.36
CA THR A 176 -3.27 4.09 7.06
C THR A 176 -4.44 4.47 7.99
N ARG A 177 -5.49 3.64 8.10
CA ARG A 177 -6.53 3.81 9.14
C ARG A 177 -6.00 3.49 10.53
N VAL A 178 -4.97 2.67 10.66
CA VAL A 178 -4.32 2.42 11.95
C VAL A 178 -3.44 3.61 12.37
N GLY A 179 -2.93 4.37 11.41
CA GLY A 179 -2.09 5.56 11.58
C GLY A 179 -1.14 5.76 10.41
N VAL A 180 -0.31 6.80 10.50
CA VAL A 180 0.70 7.14 9.49
C VAL A 180 1.95 6.28 9.68
N LYS A 181 2.51 5.73 8.59
CA LYS A 181 3.66 4.80 8.64
C LYS A 181 4.96 5.41 9.18
N THR A 182 5.05 6.73 9.23
CA THR A 182 6.21 7.45 9.78
C THR A 182 6.05 7.82 11.26
N GLU A 183 5.00 7.32 11.94
CA GLU A 183 4.72 7.59 13.34
C GLU A 183 4.79 6.29 14.18
N SER A 184 5.51 6.32 15.30
CA SER A 184 5.70 5.16 16.19
C SER A 184 4.37 4.64 16.74
N GLU A 185 3.42 5.52 17.04
CA GLU A 185 2.10 5.17 17.56
C GLU A 185 1.34 4.18 16.65
N SER A 186 1.55 4.25 15.33
CA SER A 186 0.93 3.33 14.38
C SER A 186 1.40 1.89 14.60
N TYR A 187 2.68 1.70 14.86
CA TYR A 187 3.28 0.39 15.13
C TYR A 187 2.89 -0.15 16.50
N GLU A 188 2.76 0.71 17.50
CA GLU A 188 2.23 0.35 18.83
C GLU A 188 0.78 -0.16 18.73
N LYS A 189 -0.07 0.53 17.95
CA LYS A 189 -1.46 0.10 17.69
C LYS A 189 -1.51 -1.25 16.96
N ILE A 190 -0.63 -1.47 15.98
CA ILE A 190 -0.53 -2.75 15.28
C ILE A 190 -0.13 -3.85 16.28
N ALA A 191 0.87 -3.62 17.12
CA ALA A 191 1.31 -4.60 18.12
C ALA A 191 0.18 -4.92 19.10
N ALA A 192 -0.50 -3.90 19.61
CA ALA A 192 -1.63 -4.06 20.53
C ALA A 192 -2.80 -4.84 19.90
N SER A 193 -3.11 -4.62 18.60
CA SER A 193 -4.18 -5.32 17.88
C SER A 193 -3.96 -6.83 17.79
N LEU A 194 -2.71 -7.27 17.82
CA LEU A 194 -2.31 -8.69 17.84
C LEU A 194 -2.05 -9.22 19.25
N SER A 195 -2.30 -8.41 20.30
CA SER A 195 -2.03 -8.73 21.71
C SER A 195 -0.56 -9.17 21.93
N ARG A 196 0.38 -8.45 21.30
CA ARG A 196 1.81 -8.72 21.33
C ARG A 196 2.62 -7.49 21.73
N GLY A 197 3.78 -7.74 22.34
CA GLY A 197 4.75 -6.66 22.60
C GLY A 197 5.51 -6.24 21.33
N PRO A 198 5.85 -4.95 21.15
CA PRO A 198 6.59 -4.49 19.97
C PRO A 198 7.89 -5.27 19.71
N ARG A 199 8.59 -5.71 20.74
CA ARG A 199 9.84 -6.49 20.63
C ARG A 199 9.67 -7.85 19.93
N GLU A 200 8.42 -8.35 19.84
CA GLU A 200 8.12 -9.60 19.13
C GLU A 200 7.95 -9.38 17.61
N PHE A 201 8.06 -8.13 17.14
CA PHE A 201 7.91 -7.78 15.73
C PHE A 201 9.26 -7.57 15.07
N LEU A 202 9.33 -8.04 13.82
CA LEU A 202 10.29 -7.59 12.83
C LEU A 202 9.53 -6.82 11.75
N PHE A 203 9.82 -5.54 11.62
CA PHE A 203 9.30 -4.73 10.51
C PHE A 203 10.32 -4.66 9.38
N VAL A 204 9.87 -4.79 8.13
CA VAL A 204 10.72 -4.72 6.94
C VAL A 204 10.08 -3.74 5.93
N SER A 205 10.84 -2.74 5.52
CA SER A 205 10.41 -1.71 4.56
C SER A 205 11.62 -1.16 3.80
N ASP A 206 11.39 -0.57 2.63
CA ASP A 206 12.39 0.17 1.86
C ASP A 206 12.54 1.64 2.31
N ALA A 207 11.64 2.12 3.18
CA ALA A 207 11.56 3.50 3.61
C ALA A 207 12.25 3.72 4.97
N VAL A 208 13.36 4.47 4.98
CA VAL A 208 14.16 4.75 6.19
C VAL A 208 13.30 5.37 7.32
N LYS A 209 12.42 6.32 7.01
CA LYS A 209 11.54 6.96 8.01
C LYS A 209 10.57 5.98 8.67
N GLU A 210 10.13 4.96 7.94
CA GLU A 210 9.26 3.91 8.48
C GLU A 210 10.05 2.98 9.40
N ILE A 211 11.29 2.65 9.04
CA ILE A 211 12.21 1.89 9.89
C ILE A 211 12.46 2.62 11.22
N GLU A 212 12.74 3.93 11.15
CA GLU A 212 12.95 4.77 12.34
C GLU A 212 11.71 4.81 13.25
N ALA A 213 10.52 4.92 12.67
CA ALA A 213 9.26 4.93 13.40
C ALA A 213 8.99 3.57 14.10
N ALA A 214 9.20 2.46 13.38
CA ALA A 214 9.04 1.12 13.95
C ALA A 214 10.03 0.86 15.08
N GLN A 215 11.30 1.28 14.93
CA GLN A 215 12.32 1.19 15.98
C GLN A 215 11.96 2.04 17.20
N SER A 216 11.41 3.24 16.98
CA SER A 216 10.94 4.12 18.06
C SER A 216 9.79 3.49 18.86
N ALA A 217 8.95 2.69 18.21
CA ALA A 217 7.91 1.88 18.87
C ALA A 217 8.46 0.66 19.61
N GLY A 218 9.76 0.36 19.50
CA GLY A 218 10.41 -0.78 20.14
C GLY A 218 10.41 -2.06 19.31
N MET A 219 10.03 -2.01 18.02
CA MET A 219 10.14 -3.15 17.10
C MET A 219 11.59 -3.34 16.64
N GLN A 220 11.97 -4.55 16.29
CA GLN A 220 13.12 -4.78 15.43
C GLN A 220 12.74 -4.35 14.01
N ALA A 221 13.64 -3.69 13.28
CA ALA A 221 13.36 -3.25 11.93
C ALA A 221 14.59 -3.37 11.03
N ILE A 222 14.34 -3.73 9.77
CA ILE A 222 15.36 -3.94 8.74
C ILE A 222 14.98 -3.16 7.49
N LEU A 223 15.93 -2.43 6.94
CA LEU A 223 15.79 -1.78 5.64
C LEU A 223 15.94 -2.83 4.53
N CYS A 224 14.98 -2.90 3.63
CA CYS A 224 15.02 -3.73 2.44
C CYS A 224 15.38 -2.84 1.22
N SER A 225 16.56 -3.02 0.65
CA SER A 225 16.95 -2.37 -0.60
C SER A 225 17.01 -3.43 -1.70
N ARG A 226 16.00 -3.47 -2.57
CA ARG A 226 15.92 -4.44 -3.66
C ARG A 226 16.93 -4.20 -4.78
N ASP A 227 17.54 -3.02 -4.80
CA ASP A 227 18.68 -2.70 -5.66
C ASP A 227 19.98 -2.88 -4.85
N PRO A 228 20.79 -3.92 -5.16
CA PRO A 228 22.04 -4.16 -4.44
C PRO A 228 23.14 -3.10 -4.74
N PHE A 229 22.92 -2.24 -5.74
CA PHE A 229 23.82 -1.16 -6.12
C PHE A 229 23.38 0.21 -5.57
N ALA A 230 22.22 0.27 -4.90
CA ALA A 230 21.80 1.50 -4.24
C ALA A 230 22.76 1.83 -3.10
N ASP A 231 23.17 3.09 -3.02
CA ASP A 231 24.02 3.58 -1.93
C ASP A 231 23.33 3.33 -0.58
N ALA A 232 24.06 2.69 0.32
CA ALA A 232 23.56 2.45 1.67
C ALA A 232 23.32 3.80 2.36
N SER A 233 22.06 4.07 2.73
CA SER A 233 21.72 5.27 3.48
C SER A 233 22.48 5.29 4.82
N PRO A 234 23.26 6.34 5.12
CA PRO A 234 23.97 6.43 6.38
C PRO A 234 22.98 6.34 7.55
N GLY A 235 23.17 5.37 8.44
CA GLY A 235 22.35 5.20 9.64
C GLY A 235 21.20 4.16 9.54
N ALA A 236 20.99 3.55 8.39
CA ALA A 236 19.87 2.61 8.14
C ALA A 236 19.92 1.28 8.94
N GLY A 237 20.94 1.02 9.72
CA GLY A 237 21.07 -0.23 10.47
C GLY A 237 21.41 -1.43 9.57
N ARG A 238 20.73 -2.57 9.77
CA ARG A 238 20.87 -3.75 8.91
C ARG A 238 20.09 -3.52 7.61
N ILE A 239 20.73 -3.77 6.49
CA ILE A 239 20.14 -3.72 5.15
C ILE A 239 20.12 -5.14 4.59
N ILE A 240 19.02 -5.49 3.91
CA ILE A 240 18.90 -6.73 3.14
C ILE A 240 18.49 -6.43 1.71
N HIS A 241 18.81 -7.34 0.80
CA HIS A 241 18.44 -7.24 -0.62
C HIS A 241 17.44 -8.33 -1.02
N SER A 242 17.32 -9.37 -0.19
CA SER A 242 16.38 -10.48 -0.38
C SER A 242 15.84 -10.93 0.98
N PHE A 243 14.63 -11.48 0.97
CA PHE A 243 14.05 -12.13 2.15
C PHE A 243 14.75 -13.46 2.49
N ASP A 244 15.61 -13.97 1.63
CA ASP A 244 16.46 -15.12 1.94
C ASP A 244 17.46 -14.83 3.08
N GLU A 245 17.73 -13.56 3.34
CA GLU A 245 18.59 -13.09 4.42
C GLU A 245 17.88 -13.02 5.80
N ILE A 246 16.56 -13.31 5.84
CA ILE A 246 15.76 -13.31 7.07
C ILE A 246 15.39 -14.74 7.43
N PHE A 247 15.78 -15.19 8.63
CA PHE A 247 15.52 -16.54 9.12
C PHE A 247 15.93 -17.61 8.10
N GLY A 248 17.11 -17.47 7.52
CA GLY A 248 17.75 -18.49 6.67
C GLY A 248 17.82 -19.84 7.36
N ASP A 249 17.99 -20.90 6.60
CA ASP A 249 18.14 -22.27 7.14
C ASP A 249 19.45 -22.43 7.90
#